data_10cd29967b0fad7ebd6ec709640e73fd
#
_entry.id   10cd29967b0fad7ebd6ec709640e73fd
#
_cell.length_a   1.000
_cell.length_b   1.000
_cell.length_c   1.000
_cell.angle_alpha   90.00
_cell.angle_beta   90.00
_cell.angle_gamma   90.00
#
_symmetry.space_group_name_H-M   'P 1'
#
loop_
_entity.id
_entity.type
_entity.pdbx_description
1 polymer ?
#
loop_
_entity_poly.entity_id
_entity_poly.type
_entity_poly.pdbx_seq_one_letter_code
_entity_poly.pdbx_strand_id
1 'polypeptide(L)'
;MSRLATVARRALALACIAASTTAAQQVRQQSMPPAFDVDSAMARATMLRRQNRKAEAERVMAKAVAAAPARADARALHDLLVHEVRGGEAMIGADVKSWREQLPEWREATAAMRQNTGAGPVVARWSRVERGLLSDDRLELESYPAFPHGYFALGAGLSTSSTVYAHTTASAEVFGSLTDQLEASVGFRHMQFDQGVDMVGGSLGAYLGPFLLGSRVTHVLRDGGTSVVLSARRFVGDEGASVGAKLATGSVPVELRTPTDFAVRFSQAMSLDAKVNVLSRLVLSAEGELGRDGLAAGGSSEYSAARVGIGVRY
;
A
#
# COMPACT_ATOMS: atom_id res chain seq x y z
N MET A 1 -14.91 17.59 -29.35
CA MET A 1 -14.61 16.83 -28.10
C MET A 1 -15.85 16.25 -27.37
N SER A 2 -17.05 16.19 -27.96
CA SER A 2 -18.29 15.77 -27.23
C SER A 2 -18.77 14.33 -27.50
N ARG A 3 -18.18 13.59 -28.43
CA ARG A 3 -18.65 12.22 -28.78
C ARG A 3 -18.03 11.09 -27.95
N LEU A 4 -16.83 11.28 -27.38
CA LEU A 4 -16.15 10.28 -26.55
C LEU A 4 -16.75 10.16 -25.13
N ALA A 5 -17.25 11.26 -24.56
CA ALA A 5 -17.89 11.26 -23.23
C ALA A 5 -19.25 10.51 -23.23
N THR A 6 -19.95 10.46 -24.34
CA THR A 6 -21.26 9.79 -24.47
C THR A 6 -21.09 8.26 -24.59
N VAL A 7 -20.01 7.78 -25.20
CA VAL A 7 -19.74 6.34 -25.36
C VAL A 7 -19.30 5.74 -24.02
N ALA A 8 -18.47 6.45 -23.24
CA ALA A 8 -18.02 5.99 -21.92
C ALA A 8 -19.20 5.87 -20.91
N ARG A 9 -20.16 6.80 -20.94
CA ARG A 9 -21.35 6.73 -20.08
C ARG A 9 -22.29 5.57 -20.43
N ARG A 10 -22.41 5.19 -21.70
CA ARG A 10 -23.23 4.06 -22.13
C ARG A 10 -22.59 2.69 -21.85
N ALA A 11 -21.27 2.59 -21.92
CA ALA A 11 -20.54 1.38 -21.56
C ALA A 11 -20.63 1.08 -20.05
N LEU A 12 -20.56 2.11 -19.19
CA LEU A 12 -20.69 1.95 -17.74
C LEU A 12 -22.12 1.54 -17.32
N ALA A 13 -23.16 2.07 -17.98
CA ALA A 13 -24.55 1.74 -17.69
C ALA A 13 -24.91 0.29 -18.11
N LEU A 14 -24.33 -0.22 -19.21
CA LEU A 14 -24.55 -1.60 -19.67
C LEU A 14 -23.83 -2.63 -18.79
N ALA A 15 -22.68 -2.31 -18.22
CA ALA A 15 -21.97 -3.19 -17.30
C ALA A 15 -22.72 -3.35 -15.95
N CYS A 16 -23.45 -2.32 -15.49
CA CYS A 16 -24.24 -2.40 -14.27
C CYS A 16 -25.56 -3.17 -14.43
N ILE A 17 -26.13 -3.25 -15.63
CA ILE A 17 -27.40 -3.96 -15.89
C ILE A 17 -27.19 -5.45 -16.10
N ALA A 18 -26.04 -5.87 -16.64
CA ALA A 18 -25.74 -7.28 -16.86
C ALA A 18 -25.42 -8.06 -15.56
N ALA A 19 -25.05 -7.37 -14.48
CA ALA A 19 -24.75 -7.97 -13.18
C ALA A 19 -25.99 -8.31 -12.35
N SER A 20 -27.18 -7.79 -12.73
CA SER A 20 -28.38 -7.86 -11.90
C SER A 20 -29.35 -9.01 -12.24
N THR A 21 -29.12 -9.76 -13.33
CA THR A 21 -30.12 -10.73 -13.83
C THR A 21 -29.76 -12.20 -13.64
N THR A 22 -28.58 -12.54 -13.09
CA THR A 22 -28.17 -13.93 -12.86
C THR A 22 -28.32 -14.44 -11.43
N ALA A 23 -28.80 -13.61 -10.50
CA ALA A 23 -28.90 -13.96 -9.07
C ALA A 23 -30.25 -14.58 -8.64
N ALA A 24 -31.19 -14.83 -9.55
CA ALA A 24 -32.57 -15.17 -9.15
C ALA A 24 -32.98 -16.66 -9.34
N GLN A 25 -32.12 -17.55 -9.77
CA GLN A 25 -32.51 -18.94 -10.07
C GLN A 25 -31.64 -20.05 -9.44
N GLN A 26 -31.33 -19.97 -8.14
CA GLN A 26 -30.89 -21.15 -7.38
C GLN A 26 -31.48 -21.13 -5.96
N VAL A 27 -32.77 -21.38 -5.86
CA VAL A 27 -33.42 -21.63 -4.56
C VAL A 27 -33.95 -23.05 -4.54
N ARG A 28 -33.55 -23.74 -3.44
CA ARG A 28 -34.06 -25.01 -2.90
C ARG A 28 -33.48 -26.30 -3.43
N GLN A 29 -32.28 -26.62 -2.94
CA GLN A 29 -32.08 -27.95 -2.35
C GLN A 29 -31.72 -27.77 -0.87
N GLN A 30 -32.56 -28.21 0.06
CA GLN A 30 -32.23 -28.32 1.47
C GLN A 30 -31.22 -29.48 1.62
N SER A 31 -29.96 -29.21 1.32
CA SER A 31 -28.84 -30.02 1.76
C SER A 31 -28.50 -29.59 3.17
N MET A 32 -28.21 -30.51 4.06
CA MET A 32 -27.57 -30.26 5.34
C MET A 32 -26.48 -29.22 5.13
N PRO A 33 -26.37 -28.20 6.04
CA PRO A 33 -25.33 -27.18 5.88
C PRO A 33 -23.98 -27.92 5.69
N PRO A 34 -23.23 -27.59 4.64
CA PRO A 34 -21.97 -28.29 4.39
C PRO A 34 -21.12 -28.18 5.66
N ALA A 35 -20.53 -29.30 6.06
CA ALA A 35 -19.62 -29.36 7.21
C ALA A 35 -18.62 -28.20 7.02
N PHE A 36 -18.43 -27.37 8.06
CA PHE A 36 -17.57 -26.19 7.98
C PHE A 36 -16.16 -26.61 7.58
N ASP A 37 -15.73 -26.21 6.39
CA ASP A 37 -14.42 -26.57 5.84
C ASP A 37 -13.34 -25.67 6.47
N VAL A 38 -12.62 -26.23 7.44
CA VAL A 38 -11.56 -25.52 8.19
C VAL A 38 -10.39 -25.17 7.28
N ASP A 39 -10.04 -26.00 6.31
CA ASP A 39 -8.89 -25.76 5.42
C ASP A 39 -9.18 -24.61 4.46
N SER A 40 -10.38 -24.55 3.89
CA SER A 40 -10.83 -23.39 3.11
C SER A 40 -10.90 -22.12 3.95
N ALA A 41 -11.33 -22.20 5.21
CA ALA A 41 -11.35 -21.07 6.12
C ALA A 41 -9.93 -20.56 6.44
N MET A 42 -8.97 -21.46 6.66
CA MET A 42 -7.56 -21.12 6.87
C MET A 42 -6.94 -20.45 5.63
N ALA A 43 -7.19 -21.00 4.45
CA ALA A 43 -6.74 -20.41 3.19
C ALA A 43 -7.31 -19.00 3.00
N ARG A 44 -8.62 -18.83 3.22
CA ARG A 44 -9.29 -17.53 3.15
C ARG A 44 -8.75 -16.54 4.18
N ALA A 45 -8.55 -16.96 5.42
CA ALA A 45 -8.01 -16.11 6.46
C ALA A 45 -6.57 -15.66 6.14
N THR A 46 -5.74 -16.56 5.61
CA THR A 46 -4.38 -16.21 5.16
C THR A 46 -4.40 -15.17 4.05
N MET A 47 -5.31 -15.27 3.10
CA MET A 47 -5.48 -14.30 2.03
C MET A 47 -5.95 -12.94 2.56
N LEU A 48 -6.99 -12.91 3.39
CA LEU A 48 -7.49 -11.70 4.04
C LEU A 48 -6.39 -11.00 4.87
N ARG A 49 -5.56 -11.78 5.57
CA ARG A 49 -4.39 -11.27 6.30
C ARG A 49 -3.40 -10.54 5.37
N ARG A 50 -3.10 -11.12 4.19
CA ARG A 50 -2.23 -10.50 3.17
C ARG A 50 -2.83 -9.23 2.61
N GLN A 51 -4.14 -9.16 2.43
CA GLN A 51 -4.90 -7.96 2.04
C GLN A 51 -5.02 -6.92 3.16
N ASN A 52 -4.32 -7.07 4.26
CA ASN A 52 -4.42 -6.21 5.46
C ASN A 52 -5.82 -6.20 6.13
N ARG A 53 -6.71 -7.12 5.77
CA ARG A 53 -8.06 -7.31 6.34
C ARG A 53 -8.02 -8.24 7.55
N LYS A 54 -7.12 -7.94 8.50
CA LYS A 54 -6.78 -8.83 9.61
C LYS A 54 -7.95 -9.12 10.56
N ALA A 55 -8.78 -8.11 10.85
CA ALA A 55 -9.95 -8.28 11.70
C ALA A 55 -11.01 -9.20 11.07
N GLU A 56 -11.08 -9.26 9.76
CA GLU A 56 -11.97 -10.20 9.06
C GLU A 56 -11.37 -11.60 9.02
N ALA A 57 -10.05 -11.70 8.79
CA ALA A 57 -9.32 -12.95 8.89
C ALA A 57 -9.48 -13.62 10.27
N GLU A 58 -9.36 -12.80 11.35
CA GLU A 58 -9.58 -13.26 12.73
C GLU A 58 -10.99 -13.79 12.93
N ARG A 59 -12.02 -13.08 12.46
CA ARG A 59 -13.41 -13.53 12.53
C ARG A 59 -13.67 -14.84 11.77
N VAL A 60 -13.02 -15.04 10.63
CA VAL A 60 -13.08 -16.31 9.87
C VAL A 60 -12.45 -17.42 10.67
N MET A 61 -11.27 -17.18 11.27
CA MET A 61 -10.57 -18.18 12.09
C MET A 61 -11.26 -18.48 13.41
N ALA A 62 -11.88 -17.49 14.06
CA ALA A 62 -12.69 -17.72 15.26
C ALA A 62 -13.81 -18.75 15.01
N LYS A 63 -14.48 -18.67 13.85
CA LYS A 63 -15.48 -19.68 13.44
C LYS A 63 -14.85 -21.03 13.15
N ALA A 64 -13.68 -21.07 12.52
CA ALA A 64 -12.95 -22.30 12.23
C ALA A 64 -12.53 -23.04 13.51
N VAL A 65 -11.98 -22.30 14.48
CA VAL A 65 -11.60 -22.85 15.80
C VAL A 65 -12.81 -23.32 16.59
N ALA A 66 -13.94 -22.58 16.53
CA ALA A 66 -15.18 -23.01 17.16
C ALA A 66 -15.74 -24.32 16.54
N ALA A 67 -15.61 -24.50 15.24
CA ALA A 67 -16.05 -25.71 14.53
C ALA A 67 -15.10 -26.91 14.74
N ALA A 68 -13.80 -26.67 14.92
CA ALA A 68 -12.78 -27.70 15.11
C ALA A 68 -11.76 -27.33 16.20
N PRO A 69 -12.15 -27.32 17.47
CA PRO A 69 -11.29 -26.82 18.56
C PRO A 69 -10.03 -27.68 18.79
N ALA A 70 -10.00 -28.90 18.31
CA ALA A 70 -8.83 -29.79 18.42
C ALA A 70 -7.74 -29.51 17.38
N ARG A 71 -8.02 -28.75 16.31
CA ARG A 71 -7.07 -28.43 15.24
C ARG A 71 -6.01 -27.43 15.74
N ALA A 72 -4.80 -27.92 15.98
CA ALA A 72 -3.70 -27.10 16.51
C ALA A 72 -3.24 -26.01 15.55
N ASP A 73 -3.19 -26.29 14.24
CA ASP A 73 -2.85 -25.35 13.17
C ASP A 73 -3.87 -24.20 13.05
N ALA A 74 -5.17 -24.50 13.14
CA ALA A 74 -6.22 -23.48 13.13
C ALA A 74 -6.13 -22.56 14.37
N ARG A 75 -5.87 -23.12 15.56
CA ARG A 75 -5.64 -22.33 16.78
C ARG A 75 -4.42 -21.43 16.67
N ALA A 76 -3.29 -21.97 16.19
CA ALA A 76 -2.06 -21.19 16.00
C ALA A 76 -2.28 -20.00 15.05
N LEU A 77 -2.98 -20.19 13.93
CA LEU A 77 -3.32 -19.12 13.01
C LEU A 77 -4.29 -18.11 13.64
N HIS A 78 -5.27 -18.57 14.40
CA HIS A 78 -6.19 -17.68 15.11
C HIS A 78 -5.46 -16.82 16.16
N ASP A 79 -4.60 -17.43 16.99
CA ASP A 79 -3.84 -16.71 18.02
C ASP A 79 -2.90 -15.65 17.40
N LEU A 80 -2.27 -16.00 16.28
CA LEU A 80 -1.48 -15.06 15.49
C LEU A 80 -2.33 -13.86 15.00
N LEU A 81 -3.51 -14.12 14.46
CA LEU A 81 -4.42 -13.07 13.97
C LEU A 81 -4.95 -12.20 15.10
N VAL A 82 -5.29 -12.78 16.26
CA VAL A 82 -5.69 -12.01 17.46
C VAL A 82 -4.57 -11.06 17.86
N HIS A 83 -3.33 -11.54 17.89
CA HIS A 83 -2.18 -10.69 18.20
C HIS A 83 -1.99 -9.58 17.15
N GLU A 84 -2.14 -9.91 15.86
CA GLU A 84 -2.03 -8.93 14.77
C GLU A 84 -3.18 -7.89 14.75
N VAL A 85 -4.36 -8.24 15.21
CA VAL A 85 -5.53 -7.33 15.28
C VAL A 85 -5.43 -6.38 16.47
N ARG A 86 -4.81 -6.81 17.58
CA ARG A 86 -4.72 -6.04 18.82
C ARG A 86 -3.35 -5.47 19.11
N GLY A 87 -2.32 -6.03 18.48
CA GLY A 87 -0.92 -5.62 18.68
C GLY A 87 -0.56 -4.36 17.91
N GLY A 88 0.66 -3.92 18.11
CA GLY A 88 1.26 -2.80 17.41
C GLY A 88 2.66 -3.14 16.88
N GLU A 89 3.22 -2.22 16.13
CA GLU A 89 4.59 -2.28 15.63
C GLU A 89 5.21 -0.88 15.73
N ALA A 90 6.37 -0.77 16.38
CA ALA A 90 7.18 0.44 16.36
C ALA A 90 8.39 0.19 15.45
N MET A 91 8.71 1.14 14.59
CA MET A 91 9.81 1.04 13.62
C MET A 91 10.66 2.30 13.65
N ILE A 92 11.96 2.13 13.46
CA ILE A 92 12.89 3.19 13.09
C ILE A 92 13.54 2.81 11.77
N GLY A 93 13.87 3.79 10.94
CA GLY A 93 14.49 3.56 9.65
C GLY A 93 15.39 4.71 9.22
N ALA A 94 16.26 4.43 8.28
CA ALA A 94 17.08 5.41 7.59
C ALA A 94 17.01 5.15 6.08
N ASP A 95 17.01 6.24 5.32
CA ASP A 95 17.00 6.27 3.85
C ASP A 95 18.12 7.21 3.38
N VAL A 96 18.89 6.75 2.42
CA VAL A 96 19.92 7.57 1.75
C VAL A 96 19.71 7.45 0.25
N LYS A 97 19.63 8.60 -0.43
CA LYS A 97 19.53 8.68 -1.90
C LYS A 97 20.64 9.58 -2.42
N SER A 98 21.48 9.04 -3.29
CA SER A 98 22.64 9.72 -3.87
C SER A 98 22.50 9.79 -5.38
N TRP A 99 22.80 10.95 -5.95
CA TRP A 99 22.79 11.20 -7.40
C TRP A 99 24.23 11.20 -7.94
N ARG A 100 24.40 10.67 -9.13
CA ARG A 100 25.71 10.61 -9.79
C ARG A 100 26.28 11.98 -10.15
N GLU A 101 25.44 12.94 -10.41
CA GLU A 101 25.79 14.32 -10.77
C GLU A 101 25.57 15.20 -9.55
N GLN A 102 26.57 15.61 -8.88
CA GLN A 102 26.72 16.64 -7.80
C GLN A 102 25.40 17.27 -7.19
N LEU A 103 24.26 16.58 -7.32
CA LEU A 103 23.06 16.98 -6.61
C LEU A 103 23.21 16.63 -5.12
N PRO A 104 22.68 17.46 -4.22
CA PRO A 104 22.75 17.21 -2.79
C PRO A 104 22.17 15.84 -2.43
N GLU A 105 22.92 15.08 -1.66
CA GLU A 105 22.47 13.79 -1.12
C GLU A 105 21.20 14.01 -0.26
N TRP A 106 20.28 13.06 -0.37
CA TRP A 106 19.11 12.97 0.49
C TRP A 106 19.36 11.99 1.61
N ARG A 107 19.18 12.39 2.83
CA ARG A 107 19.22 11.53 4.02
C ARG A 107 17.94 11.71 4.80
N GLU A 108 17.27 10.63 5.11
CA GLU A 108 16.03 10.67 5.87
C GLU A 108 16.09 9.67 7.03
N ALA A 109 15.74 10.13 8.22
CA ALA A 109 15.49 9.29 9.38
C ALA A 109 13.99 9.23 9.64
N THR A 110 13.47 8.06 9.95
CA THR A 110 12.05 7.84 10.22
C THR A 110 11.84 7.12 11.54
N ALA A 111 10.78 7.50 12.24
CA ALA A 111 10.22 6.73 13.35
C ALA A 111 8.72 6.56 13.10
N ALA A 112 8.22 5.36 13.19
CA ALA A 112 6.81 5.06 12.96
C ALA A 112 6.26 4.16 14.05
N MET A 113 5.00 4.38 14.40
CA MET A 113 4.24 3.53 15.32
C MET A 113 2.93 3.17 14.63
N ARG A 114 2.67 1.89 14.56
CA ARG A 114 1.41 1.32 14.09
C ARG A 114 0.68 0.71 15.27
N GLN A 115 -0.57 1.10 15.47
CA GLN A 115 -1.48 0.50 16.45
C GLN A 115 -2.69 -0.05 15.72
N ASN A 116 -3.00 -1.32 15.95
CA ASN A 116 -4.23 -1.91 15.46
C ASN A 116 -5.38 -1.54 16.40
N THR A 117 -6.49 -1.09 15.83
CA THR A 117 -7.72 -0.72 16.55
C THR A 117 -8.89 -1.55 16.05
N GLY A 118 -10.03 -1.51 16.78
CA GLY A 118 -11.25 -2.19 16.34
C GLY A 118 -11.81 -1.71 15.00
N ALA A 119 -11.49 -0.47 14.60
CA ALA A 119 -11.89 0.09 13.30
C ALA A 119 -10.88 -0.22 12.17
N GLY A 120 -9.66 -0.60 12.53
CA GLY A 120 -8.55 -0.84 11.61
C GLY A 120 -7.25 -0.23 12.16
N PRO A 121 -6.10 -0.47 11.50
CA PRO A 121 -4.84 0.09 11.95
C PRO A 121 -4.77 1.61 11.81
N VAL A 122 -4.05 2.24 12.76
CA VAL A 122 -3.63 3.64 12.71
C VAL A 122 -2.11 3.67 12.73
N VAL A 123 -1.49 4.50 11.90
CA VAL A 123 -0.04 4.67 11.80
C VAL A 123 0.29 6.14 12.02
N ALA A 124 1.16 6.41 12.97
CA ALA A 124 1.81 7.72 13.12
C ALA A 124 3.26 7.58 12.66
N ARG A 125 3.75 8.53 11.88
CA ARG A 125 5.12 8.55 11.38
C ARG A 125 5.69 9.94 11.56
N TRP A 126 6.89 10.01 12.10
CA TRP A 126 7.75 11.17 12.05
C TRP A 126 8.91 10.90 11.10
N SER A 127 9.25 11.88 10.29
CA SER A 127 10.40 11.83 9.38
C SER A 127 11.18 13.11 9.50
N ARG A 128 12.51 12.99 9.51
CA ARG A 128 13.43 14.11 9.36
C ARG A 128 14.29 13.89 8.14
N VAL A 129 14.31 14.87 7.26
CA VAL A 129 15.09 14.85 6.03
C VAL A 129 16.18 15.93 6.07
N GLU A 130 17.32 15.58 5.49
CA GLU A 130 18.41 16.49 5.20
C GLU A 130 18.77 16.38 3.71
N ARG A 131 18.87 17.52 3.02
CA ARG A 131 19.24 17.62 1.61
C ARG A 131 20.16 18.81 1.41
N GLY A 132 21.47 18.58 1.39
CA GLY A 132 22.48 19.64 1.39
C GLY A 132 22.37 20.48 2.66
N LEU A 133 22.03 21.77 2.52
CA LEU A 133 21.86 22.69 3.65
C LEU A 133 20.39 22.80 4.12
N LEU A 134 19.46 22.12 3.45
CA LEU A 134 18.05 22.13 3.79
C LEU A 134 17.73 20.98 4.71
N SER A 135 16.89 21.22 5.71
CA SER A 135 16.32 20.18 6.57
C SER A 135 14.85 20.46 6.85
N ASP A 136 14.09 19.41 7.03
CA ASP A 136 12.67 19.51 7.33
C ASP A 136 12.21 18.33 8.19
N ASP A 137 11.25 18.56 9.06
CA ASP A 137 10.59 17.54 9.87
C ASP A 137 9.13 17.41 9.42
N ARG A 138 8.64 16.17 9.35
CA ARG A 138 7.28 15.87 8.95
C ARG A 138 6.63 14.90 9.92
N LEU A 139 5.39 15.18 10.26
CA LEU A 139 4.51 14.27 10.98
C LEU A 139 3.39 13.82 10.05
N GLU A 140 3.15 12.53 9.98
CA GLU A 140 2.07 11.92 9.20
C GLU A 140 1.21 11.03 10.09
N LEU A 141 -0.09 11.06 9.85
CA LEU A 141 -1.07 10.16 10.44
C LEU A 141 -1.83 9.45 9.33
N GLU A 142 -1.90 8.14 9.40
CA GLU A 142 -2.68 7.31 8.47
C GLU A 142 -3.65 6.44 9.26
N SER A 143 -4.82 6.17 8.71
CA SER A 143 -5.78 5.22 9.25
C SER A 143 -6.38 4.35 8.16
N TYR A 144 -6.73 3.12 8.52
CA TYR A 144 -7.19 2.10 7.57
C TYR A 144 -8.51 1.47 8.04
N PRO A 145 -9.60 2.28 8.14
CA PRO A 145 -10.90 1.75 8.56
C PRO A 145 -11.44 0.73 7.55
N ALA A 146 -11.80 -0.46 8.05
CA ALA A 146 -12.29 -1.57 7.25
C ALA A 146 -13.81 -1.53 7.10
N PHE A 147 -14.31 -2.00 5.94
CA PHE A 147 -15.72 -2.27 5.66
C PHE A 147 -15.89 -3.67 5.04
N PRO A 148 -17.11 -4.19 4.80
CA PRO A 148 -17.33 -5.62 4.48
C PRO A 148 -16.55 -6.19 3.30
N HIS A 149 -16.17 -5.39 2.31
CA HIS A 149 -15.45 -5.89 1.13
C HIS A 149 -14.20 -5.07 0.80
N GLY A 150 -13.67 -4.34 1.80
CA GLY A 150 -12.50 -3.50 1.57
C GLY A 150 -12.12 -2.67 2.78
N TYR A 151 -11.39 -1.61 2.52
CA TYR A 151 -10.97 -0.63 3.52
C TYR A 151 -10.70 0.73 2.86
N PHE A 152 -10.71 1.76 3.67
CA PHE A 152 -10.20 3.07 3.27
C PHE A 152 -8.75 3.21 3.74
N ALA A 153 -7.92 3.92 2.99
CA ALA A 153 -6.65 4.45 3.46
C ALA A 153 -6.80 5.99 3.50
N LEU A 154 -6.79 6.54 4.71
CA LEU A 154 -6.91 7.98 4.94
C LEU A 154 -5.60 8.47 5.52
N GLY A 155 -5.06 9.56 4.98
CA GLY A 155 -3.77 10.12 5.42
C GLY A 155 -3.81 11.63 5.53
N ALA A 156 -3.09 12.14 6.52
CA ALA A 156 -2.81 13.56 6.69
C ALA A 156 -1.35 13.74 7.13
N GLY A 157 -0.71 14.84 6.72
CA GLY A 157 0.66 15.14 7.10
C GLY A 157 0.89 16.64 7.19
N LEU A 158 1.82 17.02 8.07
CA LEU A 158 2.27 18.38 8.32
C LEU A 158 3.79 18.41 8.33
N SER A 159 4.39 19.40 7.71
CA SER A 159 5.82 19.69 7.73
C SER A 159 6.10 20.99 8.47
N THR A 160 7.24 21.05 9.16
CA THR A 160 7.60 22.21 9.99
C THR A 160 8.05 23.43 9.18
N SER A 161 8.75 23.22 8.06
CA SER A 161 9.35 24.30 7.29
C SER A 161 8.93 24.36 5.82
N SER A 162 8.33 23.29 5.29
CA SER A 162 7.95 23.15 3.87
C SER A 162 9.07 23.41 2.85
N THR A 163 10.32 23.31 3.27
CA THR A 163 11.47 23.54 2.38
C THR A 163 11.80 22.32 1.54
N VAL A 164 11.53 21.15 2.07
CA VAL A 164 11.77 19.86 1.41
C VAL A 164 10.47 19.10 1.21
N TYR A 165 9.64 18.99 2.25
CA TYR A 165 8.32 18.36 2.17
C TYR A 165 7.21 19.36 1.82
N ALA A 166 6.05 18.85 1.40
CA ALA A 166 4.83 19.65 1.34
C ALA A 166 4.44 20.14 2.74
N HIS A 167 4.00 21.38 2.85
CA HIS A 167 3.56 21.98 4.10
C HIS A 167 2.43 21.18 4.75
N THR A 168 1.45 20.80 3.93
CA THR A 168 0.39 19.88 4.33
C THR A 168 0.15 18.83 3.26
N THR A 169 -0.28 17.65 3.68
CA THR A 169 -0.75 16.60 2.77
C THR A 169 -2.06 16.03 3.29
N ALA A 170 -2.97 15.69 2.37
CA ALA A 170 -4.17 14.93 2.67
C ALA A 170 -4.37 13.87 1.59
N SER A 171 -4.78 12.68 1.98
CA SER A 171 -5.05 11.60 1.03
C SER A 171 -6.23 10.75 1.47
N ALA A 172 -6.97 10.25 0.49
CA ALA A 172 -8.02 9.26 0.68
C ALA A 172 -7.99 8.27 -0.48
N GLU A 173 -7.97 6.98 -0.18
CA GLU A 173 -8.01 5.91 -1.16
C GLU A 173 -8.97 4.83 -0.66
N VAL A 174 -9.81 4.31 -1.53
CA VAL A 174 -10.69 3.18 -1.23
C VAL A 174 -10.17 1.94 -1.94
N PHE A 175 -10.03 0.87 -1.18
CA PHE A 175 -9.65 -0.46 -1.65
C PHE A 175 -10.84 -1.39 -1.57
N GLY A 176 -11.10 -2.13 -2.64
CA GLY A 176 -12.18 -3.11 -2.73
C GLY A 176 -11.70 -4.43 -3.31
N SER A 177 -12.13 -5.54 -2.69
CA SER A 177 -11.93 -6.88 -3.24
C SER A 177 -12.93 -7.11 -4.35
N LEU A 178 -12.47 -7.23 -5.60
CA LEU A 178 -13.30 -7.58 -6.76
C LEU A 178 -13.63 -9.06 -6.75
N THR A 179 -12.65 -9.88 -6.36
CA THR A 179 -12.78 -11.32 -6.11
C THR A 179 -11.93 -11.69 -4.91
N ASP A 180 -11.92 -12.97 -4.54
CA ASP A 180 -11.03 -13.47 -3.49
C ASP A 180 -9.53 -13.29 -3.82
N GLN A 181 -9.17 -13.15 -5.09
CA GLN A 181 -7.79 -13.02 -5.56
C GLN A 181 -7.47 -11.63 -6.12
N LEU A 182 -8.46 -10.81 -6.43
CA LEU A 182 -8.28 -9.51 -7.06
C LEU A 182 -8.75 -8.38 -6.15
N GLU A 183 -7.89 -7.38 -6.01
CA GLU A 183 -8.18 -6.13 -5.29
C GLU A 183 -7.94 -4.95 -6.24
N ALA A 184 -8.78 -3.94 -6.15
CA ALA A 184 -8.61 -2.68 -6.86
C ALA A 184 -8.71 -1.51 -5.90
N SER A 185 -8.09 -0.39 -6.27
CA SER A 185 -8.27 0.86 -5.53
C SER A 185 -8.44 2.06 -6.45
N VAL A 186 -9.01 3.10 -5.88
CA VAL A 186 -9.03 4.45 -6.45
C VAL A 186 -8.82 5.46 -5.31
N GLY A 187 -8.02 6.49 -5.56
CA GLY A 187 -7.66 7.45 -4.52
C GLY A 187 -7.35 8.83 -5.06
N PHE A 188 -7.32 9.75 -4.13
CA PHE A 188 -6.98 11.14 -4.32
C PHE A 188 -5.95 11.56 -3.28
N ARG A 189 -5.00 12.43 -3.67
CA ARG A 189 -4.01 13.04 -2.78
C ARG A 189 -3.88 14.52 -3.12
N HIS A 190 -3.92 15.35 -2.08
CA HIS A 190 -3.58 16.76 -2.13
C HIS A 190 -2.27 17.01 -1.38
N MET A 191 -1.40 17.82 -1.97
CA MET A 191 -0.14 18.26 -1.35
C MET A 191 -0.04 19.77 -1.51
N GLN A 192 0.10 20.49 -0.39
CA GLN A 192 0.27 21.93 -0.38
C GLN A 192 1.75 22.27 -0.24
N PHE A 193 2.33 22.73 -1.32
CA PHE A 193 3.59 23.48 -1.36
C PHE A 193 3.24 24.98 -1.45
N ASP A 194 4.07 25.81 -2.07
CA ASP A 194 3.69 27.18 -2.44
C ASP A 194 2.44 27.19 -3.33
N GLN A 195 2.33 26.16 -4.18
CA GLN A 195 1.12 25.86 -4.95
C GLN A 195 0.59 24.48 -4.56
N GLY A 196 -0.74 24.34 -4.57
CA GLY A 196 -1.40 23.06 -4.34
C GLY A 196 -1.23 22.10 -5.52
N VAL A 197 -0.97 20.84 -5.22
CA VAL A 197 -0.85 19.75 -6.20
C VAL A 197 -1.86 18.68 -5.88
N ASP A 198 -2.71 18.40 -6.86
CA ASP A 198 -3.75 17.38 -6.78
C ASP A 198 -3.40 16.18 -7.64
N MET A 199 -3.56 15.00 -7.08
CA MET A 199 -3.29 13.73 -7.75
C MET A 199 -4.45 12.77 -7.61
N VAL A 200 -4.70 12.02 -8.66
CA VAL A 200 -5.61 10.87 -8.64
C VAL A 200 -4.82 9.62 -8.99
N GLY A 201 -5.22 8.51 -8.46
CA GLY A 201 -4.56 7.24 -8.74
C GLY A 201 -5.49 6.06 -8.56
N GLY A 202 -5.01 4.92 -9.02
CA GLY A 202 -5.68 3.64 -8.82
C GLY A 202 -4.69 2.50 -8.92
N SER A 203 -5.04 1.38 -8.34
CA SER A 203 -4.23 0.17 -8.36
C SER A 203 -5.05 -1.07 -8.63
N LEU A 204 -4.38 -2.10 -9.16
CA LEU A 204 -4.87 -3.46 -9.24
C LEU A 204 -3.85 -4.38 -8.59
N GLY A 205 -4.32 -5.31 -7.77
CA GLY A 205 -3.52 -6.33 -7.11
C GLY A 205 -4.09 -7.72 -7.37
N ALA A 206 -3.23 -8.70 -7.67
CA ALA A 206 -3.59 -10.10 -7.86
C ALA A 206 -2.82 -10.99 -6.89
N TYR A 207 -3.53 -11.75 -6.06
CA TYR A 207 -2.98 -12.71 -5.10
C TYR A 207 -2.93 -14.11 -5.73
N LEU A 208 -1.74 -14.59 -6.06
CA LEU A 208 -1.51 -15.88 -6.71
C LEU A 208 -0.67 -16.77 -5.79
N GLY A 209 -1.33 -17.51 -4.91
CA GLY A 209 -0.65 -18.28 -3.88
C GLY A 209 0.23 -17.40 -2.99
N PRO A 210 1.57 -17.64 -2.92
CA PRO A 210 2.47 -16.81 -2.12
C PRO A 210 2.84 -15.48 -2.79
N PHE A 211 2.34 -15.20 -4.00
CA PHE A 211 2.70 -13.99 -4.75
C PHE A 211 1.59 -12.95 -4.71
N LEU A 212 1.98 -11.69 -4.65
CA LEU A 212 1.15 -10.52 -4.96
C LEU A 212 1.77 -9.82 -6.16
N LEU A 213 1.04 -9.77 -7.25
CA LEU A 213 1.36 -8.92 -8.40
C LEU A 213 0.54 -7.65 -8.31
N GLY A 214 1.15 -6.51 -8.56
CA GLY A 214 0.48 -5.22 -8.46
C GLY A 214 0.81 -4.29 -9.62
N SER A 215 -0.15 -3.45 -9.95
CA SER A 215 0.06 -2.28 -10.81
C SER A 215 -0.60 -1.07 -10.16
N ARG A 216 0.03 0.09 -10.29
CA ARG A 216 -0.50 1.37 -9.82
C ARG A 216 -0.27 2.45 -10.87
N VAL A 217 -1.27 3.28 -11.11
CA VAL A 217 -1.17 4.47 -11.94
C VAL A 217 -1.49 5.68 -11.07
N THR A 218 -0.68 6.72 -11.17
CA THR A 218 -0.90 8.02 -10.51
C THR A 218 -0.83 9.12 -11.55
N HIS A 219 -1.75 10.06 -11.52
CA HIS A 219 -1.84 11.19 -12.45
C HIS A 219 -1.94 12.50 -11.68
N VAL A 220 -1.09 13.46 -12.02
CA VAL A 220 -1.09 14.83 -11.48
C VAL A 220 -2.06 15.68 -12.30
N LEU A 221 -3.11 16.20 -11.66
CA LEU A 221 -4.24 16.80 -12.38
C LEU A 221 -3.88 18.11 -13.10
N ARG A 222 -3.00 18.91 -12.53
CA ARG A 222 -2.69 20.25 -13.05
C ARG A 222 -1.62 20.22 -14.14
N ASP A 223 -0.59 19.41 -13.96
CA ASP A 223 0.60 19.40 -14.83
C ASP A 223 0.58 18.23 -15.82
N GLY A 224 -0.43 17.36 -15.74
CA GLY A 224 -0.64 16.24 -16.67
C GLY A 224 0.38 15.12 -16.55
N GLY A 225 1.21 15.10 -15.53
CA GLY A 225 2.20 14.05 -15.31
C GLY A 225 1.55 12.72 -14.88
N THR A 226 2.05 11.61 -15.41
CA THR A 226 1.56 10.27 -15.05
C THR A 226 2.73 9.38 -14.70
N SER A 227 2.58 8.57 -13.65
CA SER A 227 3.49 7.49 -13.30
C SER A 227 2.78 6.15 -13.24
N VAL A 228 3.51 5.09 -13.60
CA VAL A 228 3.06 3.70 -13.56
C VAL A 228 4.08 2.90 -12.76
N VAL A 229 3.60 2.09 -11.83
CA VAL A 229 4.40 1.15 -11.06
C VAL A 229 3.87 -0.25 -11.30
N LEU A 230 4.77 -1.17 -11.60
CA LEU A 230 4.52 -2.60 -11.57
C LEU A 230 5.27 -3.20 -10.40
N SER A 231 4.67 -4.10 -9.67
CA SER A 231 5.28 -4.74 -8.51
C SER A 231 4.99 -6.23 -8.48
N ALA A 232 5.96 -6.97 -7.93
CA ALA A 232 5.80 -8.36 -7.60
C ALA A 232 6.38 -8.59 -6.21
N ARG A 233 5.64 -9.27 -5.33
CA ARG A 233 6.08 -9.61 -3.98
C ARG A 233 5.80 -11.07 -3.70
N ARG A 234 6.78 -11.76 -3.15
CA ARG A 234 6.64 -13.13 -2.64
C ARG A 234 6.63 -13.08 -1.12
N PHE A 235 5.60 -13.64 -0.52
CA PHE A 235 5.54 -13.89 0.92
C PHE A 235 6.25 -15.19 1.25
N VAL A 236 7.02 -15.19 2.34
CA VAL A 236 7.83 -16.33 2.78
C VAL A 236 7.38 -16.71 4.19
N GLY A 237 6.92 -17.96 4.35
CA GLY A 237 6.37 -18.44 5.62
C GLY A 237 5.09 -17.71 6.03
N ASP A 238 4.66 -17.95 7.24
CA ASP A 238 3.38 -17.43 7.77
C ASP A 238 3.53 -16.11 8.53
N GLU A 239 4.75 -15.71 8.86
CA GLU A 239 5.02 -14.55 9.72
C GLU A 239 5.10 -13.19 9.00
N GLY A 240 4.80 -13.15 7.70
CA GLY A 240 4.79 -11.90 6.93
C GLY A 240 6.18 -11.42 6.48
N ALA A 241 7.17 -12.33 6.45
CA ALA A 241 8.41 -12.10 5.72
C ALA A 241 8.11 -12.02 4.21
N SER A 242 8.83 -11.18 3.49
CA SER A 242 8.60 -11.02 2.06
C SER A 242 9.82 -10.50 1.34
N VAL A 243 9.88 -10.82 0.04
CA VAL A 243 10.83 -10.21 -0.91
C VAL A 243 10.01 -9.61 -2.04
N GLY A 244 10.33 -8.39 -2.44
CA GLY A 244 9.62 -7.66 -3.48
C GLY A 244 10.53 -7.06 -4.53
N ALA A 245 9.97 -6.81 -5.70
CA ALA A 245 10.58 -6.03 -6.77
C ALA A 245 9.55 -5.05 -7.32
N LYS A 246 10.01 -3.86 -7.71
CA LYS A 246 9.17 -2.82 -8.33
C LYS A 246 9.89 -2.26 -9.54
N LEU A 247 9.11 -1.97 -10.57
CA LEU A 247 9.52 -1.20 -11.74
C LEU A 247 8.59 0.00 -11.85
N ALA A 248 9.17 1.17 -11.99
CA ALA A 248 8.46 2.42 -12.06
C ALA A 248 8.87 3.21 -13.29
N THR A 249 7.91 3.84 -13.95
CA THR A 249 8.16 4.76 -15.05
C THR A 249 7.07 5.82 -15.14
N GLY A 250 7.41 7.00 -15.60
CA GLY A 250 6.43 8.07 -15.76
C GLY A 250 7.04 9.40 -16.15
N SER A 251 6.19 10.37 -16.35
CA SER A 251 6.56 11.77 -16.53
C SER A 251 6.68 12.54 -15.22
N VAL A 252 6.46 11.87 -14.07
CA VAL A 252 6.71 12.35 -12.73
C VAL A 252 7.30 11.22 -11.89
N PRO A 253 8.12 11.51 -10.87
CA PRO A 253 8.60 10.51 -9.93
C PRO A 253 7.44 9.79 -9.24
N VAL A 254 7.62 8.52 -8.92
CA VAL A 254 6.61 7.70 -8.24
C VAL A 254 6.35 8.22 -6.82
N GLU A 255 7.39 8.66 -6.17
CA GLU A 255 7.32 9.27 -4.84
C GLU A 255 7.53 10.78 -4.95
N LEU A 256 6.44 11.51 -5.13
CA LEU A 256 6.45 12.97 -5.08
C LEU A 256 6.54 13.42 -3.63
N ARG A 257 7.67 13.94 -3.23
CA ARG A 257 7.93 14.40 -1.85
C ARG A 257 8.29 15.87 -1.79
N THR A 258 8.88 16.41 -2.87
CA THR A 258 9.48 17.74 -2.88
C THR A 258 8.98 18.58 -4.05
N PRO A 259 9.03 19.91 -3.96
CA PRO A 259 8.70 20.79 -5.07
C PRO A 259 9.53 20.52 -6.33
N THR A 260 10.79 20.08 -6.17
CA THR A 260 11.68 19.78 -7.30
C THR A 260 11.31 18.51 -8.04
N ASP A 261 10.52 17.61 -7.44
CA ASP A 261 10.04 16.38 -8.10
C ASP A 261 9.08 16.71 -9.26
N PHE A 262 8.40 17.86 -9.21
CA PHE A 262 7.55 18.34 -10.31
C PHE A 262 8.34 18.92 -11.48
N ALA A 263 9.63 19.19 -11.31
CA ALA A 263 10.53 19.60 -12.40
C ALA A 263 11.08 18.41 -13.21
N VAL A 264 10.75 17.18 -12.82
CA VAL A 264 11.10 15.96 -13.55
C VAL A 264 10.13 15.75 -14.71
N ARG A 265 10.66 15.57 -15.92
CA ARG A 265 9.85 15.27 -17.12
C ARG A 265 9.72 13.77 -17.41
N PHE A 266 10.57 12.99 -16.78
CA PHE A 266 10.65 11.57 -17.00
C PHE A 266 11.37 10.92 -15.81
N SER A 267 10.84 9.84 -15.31
CA SER A 267 11.45 9.06 -14.24
C SER A 267 11.35 7.58 -14.55
N GLN A 268 12.42 6.84 -14.28
CA GLN A 268 12.44 5.37 -14.28
C GLN A 268 13.17 4.89 -13.05
N ALA A 269 12.63 3.88 -12.39
CA ALA A 269 13.27 3.30 -11.22
C ALA A 269 13.00 1.79 -11.16
N MET A 270 13.94 1.07 -10.57
CA MET A 270 13.82 -0.32 -10.19
C MET A 270 14.22 -0.45 -8.73
N SER A 271 13.38 -1.09 -7.91
CA SER A 271 13.74 -1.39 -6.53
C SER A 271 13.56 -2.87 -6.19
N LEU A 272 14.35 -3.31 -5.22
CA LEU A 272 14.24 -4.61 -4.57
C LEU A 272 14.09 -4.38 -3.08
N ASP A 273 13.09 -5.00 -2.47
CA ASP A 273 12.84 -4.91 -1.04
C ASP A 273 12.79 -6.30 -0.38
N ALA A 274 13.21 -6.35 0.87
CA ALA A 274 13.07 -7.52 1.72
C ALA A 274 12.60 -7.11 3.12
N LYS A 275 11.69 -7.89 3.68
CA LYS A 275 11.27 -7.81 5.08
C LYS A 275 11.40 -9.19 5.69
N VAL A 276 12.06 -9.29 6.84
CA VAL A 276 12.28 -10.55 7.55
C VAL A 276 11.93 -10.39 9.02
N ASN A 277 11.36 -11.44 9.60
CA ASN A 277 11.15 -11.56 11.03
C ASN A 277 12.31 -12.38 11.62
N VAL A 278 13.22 -11.73 12.32
CA VAL A 278 14.42 -12.38 12.89
C VAL A 278 14.05 -13.13 14.15
N LEU A 279 13.15 -12.56 14.96
CA LEU A 279 12.55 -13.14 16.16
C LEU A 279 11.05 -12.91 16.09
N SER A 280 10.28 -13.55 16.97
CA SER A 280 8.81 -13.38 17.01
C SER A 280 8.35 -11.92 17.07
N ARG A 281 9.20 -11.03 17.59
CA ARG A 281 8.91 -9.61 17.76
C ARG A 281 9.79 -8.66 16.96
N LEU A 282 10.95 -9.10 16.47
CA LEU A 282 11.92 -8.25 15.77
C LEU A 282 11.74 -8.37 14.26
N VAL A 283 11.57 -7.24 13.61
CA VAL A 283 11.39 -7.10 12.17
C VAL A 283 12.55 -6.30 11.59
N LEU A 284 13.18 -6.81 10.56
CA LEU A 284 14.17 -6.07 9.76
C LEU A 284 13.62 -5.85 8.35
N SER A 285 13.91 -4.68 7.79
CA SER A 285 13.59 -4.36 6.40
C SER A 285 14.77 -3.71 5.72
N ALA A 286 14.93 -4.00 4.42
CA ALA A 286 15.91 -3.36 3.56
C ALA A 286 15.28 -3.16 2.18
N GLU A 287 15.60 -2.03 1.53
CA GLU A 287 15.23 -1.73 0.14
C GLU A 287 16.43 -1.09 -0.55
N GLY A 288 16.71 -1.50 -1.77
CA GLY A 288 17.66 -0.86 -2.67
C GLY A 288 16.94 -0.41 -3.93
N GLU A 289 17.24 0.80 -4.40
CA GLU A 289 16.63 1.38 -5.61
C GLU A 289 17.71 1.97 -6.51
N LEU A 290 17.56 1.76 -7.81
CA LEU A 290 18.33 2.41 -8.87
C LEU A 290 17.34 3.13 -9.78
N GLY A 291 17.67 4.36 -10.17
CA GLY A 291 16.77 5.13 -11.01
C GLY A 291 17.47 6.19 -11.85
N ARG A 292 16.67 6.81 -12.71
CA ARG A 292 17.07 7.89 -13.57
C ARG A 292 15.93 8.87 -13.73
N ASP A 293 16.22 10.14 -13.47
CA ASP A 293 15.30 11.26 -13.61
C ASP A 293 15.74 12.16 -14.75
N GLY A 294 14.85 12.46 -15.71
CA GLY A 294 15.07 13.45 -16.76
C GLY A 294 14.63 14.83 -16.28
N LEU A 295 15.54 15.80 -16.31
CA LEU A 295 15.30 17.13 -15.77
C LEU A 295 14.60 18.05 -16.78
N ALA A 296 13.77 18.98 -16.31
CA ALA A 296 13.08 19.97 -17.13
C ALA A 296 14.04 20.91 -17.88
N ALA A 297 15.21 21.19 -17.29
CA ALA A 297 16.27 21.99 -17.88
C ALA A 297 17.08 21.26 -18.96
N GLY A 298 16.77 19.99 -19.25
CA GLY A 298 17.51 19.08 -20.13
C GLY A 298 18.52 18.24 -19.35
N GLY A 299 18.91 17.11 -19.95
CA GLY A 299 19.77 16.10 -19.29
C GLY A 299 18.99 15.11 -18.46
N SER A 300 19.73 14.22 -17.80
CA SER A 300 19.18 13.23 -16.88
C SER A 300 20.18 12.96 -15.77
N SER A 301 19.68 12.66 -14.60
CA SER A 301 20.50 12.28 -13.42
C SER A 301 20.16 10.86 -13.00
N GLU A 302 21.19 10.02 -12.90
CA GLU A 302 21.09 8.68 -12.34
C GLU A 302 21.22 8.77 -10.81
N TYR A 303 20.51 7.90 -10.11
CA TYR A 303 20.58 7.84 -8.67
C TYR A 303 20.55 6.40 -8.15
N SER A 304 21.07 6.23 -6.95
CA SER A 304 20.89 5.04 -6.14
C SER A 304 20.32 5.43 -4.78
N ALA A 305 19.43 4.59 -4.24
CA ALA A 305 18.91 4.77 -2.89
C ALA A 305 19.00 3.44 -2.12
N ALA A 306 19.18 3.57 -0.81
CA ALA A 306 19.14 2.46 0.11
C ALA A 306 18.35 2.86 1.35
N ARG A 307 17.42 1.99 1.74
CA ARG A 307 16.58 2.15 2.94
C ARG A 307 16.76 0.93 3.84
N VAL A 308 16.92 1.16 5.12
CA VAL A 308 16.95 0.12 6.13
C VAL A 308 16.00 0.46 7.27
N GLY A 309 15.46 -0.57 7.93
CA GLY A 309 14.56 -0.36 9.05
C GLY A 309 14.63 -1.53 10.04
N ILE A 310 14.42 -1.20 11.30
CA ILE A 310 14.27 -2.15 12.39
C ILE A 310 12.97 -1.84 13.14
N GLY A 311 12.20 -2.87 13.43
CA GLY A 311 10.92 -2.75 14.12
C GLY A 311 10.74 -3.77 15.22
N VAL A 312 9.90 -3.42 16.18
CA VAL A 312 9.50 -4.31 17.28
C VAL A 312 7.98 -4.40 17.31
N ARG A 313 7.45 -5.63 17.34
CA ARG A 313 6.03 -5.93 17.52
C ARG A 313 5.71 -6.09 19.01
N TYR A 314 4.56 -5.59 19.46
CA TYR A 314 4.09 -5.68 20.82
C TYR A 314 2.60 -5.94 20.92
#